data_1daa56f1d2d103c85e079d13c5bab468
#
_entry.id   1daa56f1d2d103c85e079d13c5bab468
#
_cell.length_a   1.000
_cell.length_b   1.000
_cell.length_c   1.000
_cell.angle_alpha   90.00
_cell.angle_beta   90.00
_cell.angle_gamma   90.00
#
_symmetry.space_group_name_H-M   'P 1'
#
loop_
_entity.id
_entity.type
_entity.pdbx_description
1 polymer ?
#
loop_
_entity_poly.entity_id
_entity_poly.type
_entity_poly.pdbx_seq_one_letter_code
_entity_poly.pdbx_strand_id
1 'polypeptide(L)'
;RAIKLLASSRKVGDSYTCLVAPYMIDDTHPLSGVNGVFNGVFLRGNVLGDAMFYGSGAGKLPTASAVVADVVDMTKHQNTNIYIDWKPEKLTLVSYDDSVNSFFVRTDSPKSEVEAVFGHVDYIEDVVDGEYAFTTGDMTEKDFADKASKINVINRIRL
;
A
#
# COMPACT_ATOMS: atom_id res chain seq x y z
N ARG A 1 -14.95 3.65 1.76
CA ARG A 1 -13.56 3.16 1.58
C ARG A 1 -13.27 2.92 0.10
N ALA A 2 -12.03 3.08 -0.33
CA ALA A 2 -11.57 2.84 -1.69
C ALA A 2 -10.57 1.68 -1.76
N ILE A 3 -10.65 0.87 -2.82
CA ILE A 3 -9.64 -0.15 -3.10
C ILE A 3 -8.66 0.43 -4.12
N LYS A 4 -7.38 0.45 -3.77
CA LYS A 4 -6.31 0.99 -4.61
C LYS A 4 -5.17 -0.02 -4.72
N LEU A 5 -4.59 -0.12 -5.92
CA LEU A 5 -3.31 -0.80 -6.09
C LEU A 5 -2.21 0.17 -5.67
N LEU A 6 -1.55 -0.14 -4.56
CA LEU A 6 -0.51 0.71 -3.99
C LEU A 6 0.85 0.00 -4.06
N ALA A 7 1.86 0.74 -4.44
CA ALA A 7 3.25 0.39 -4.17
C ALA A 7 3.64 1.07 -2.86
N SER A 8 3.97 0.29 -1.85
CA SER A 8 4.34 0.79 -0.52
C SER A 8 5.77 0.41 -0.17
N SER A 9 6.48 1.33 0.47
CA SER A 9 7.77 1.08 1.09
C SER A 9 7.76 1.67 2.49
N ARG A 10 8.15 0.88 3.48
CA ARG A 10 8.16 1.29 4.89
C ARG A 10 9.45 0.83 5.56
N LYS A 11 10.07 1.72 6.33
CA LYS A 11 11.19 1.35 7.19
C LYS A 11 10.67 0.63 8.44
N VAL A 12 11.26 -0.51 8.76
CA VAL A 12 10.94 -1.33 9.95
C VAL A 12 12.26 -1.66 10.66
N GLY A 13 12.58 -0.93 11.73
CA GLY A 13 13.91 -1.01 12.34
C GLY A 13 15.00 -0.59 11.34
N ASP A 14 15.96 -1.48 11.10
CA ASP A 14 17.03 -1.29 10.10
C ASP A 14 16.74 -1.96 8.74
N SER A 15 15.53 -2.49 8.59
CA SER A 15 15.08 -3.14 7.36
C SER A 15 13.95 -2.37 6.70
N TYR A 16 13.55 -2.80 5.50
CA TYR A 16 12.48 -2.18 4.73
C TYR A 16 11.49 -3.24 4.25
N THR A 17 10.20 -2.95 4.34
CA THR A 17 9.18 -3.67 3.59
C THR A 17 8.93 -2.96 2.27
N CYS A 18 8.80 -3.71 1.18
CA CYS A 18 8.43 -3.18 -0.13
C CYS A 18 7.39 -4.12 -0.74
N LEU A 19 6.21 -3.58 -1.05
CA LEU A 19 5.10 -4.39 -1.53
C LEU A 19 4.25 -3.61 -2.53
N VAL A 20 3.86 -4.27 -3.62
CA VAL A 20 2.83 -3.78 -4.54
C VAL A 20 1.62 -4.69 -4.41
N ALA A 21 0.52 -4.15 -3.90
CA ALA A 21 -0.69 -4.93 -3.62
C ALA A 21 -1.95 -4.06 -3.63
N PRO A 22 -3.14 -4.67 -3.78
CA PRO A 22 -4.39 -4.00 -3.47
C PRO A 22 -4.51 -3.73 -1.97
N TYR A 23 -4.89 -2.49 -1.64
CA TYR A 23 -5.22 -2.05 -0.29
C TYR A 23 -6.62 -1.43 -0.26
N MET A 24 -7.35 -1.68 0.82
CA MET A 24 -8.58 -0.97 1.12
C MET A 24 -8.24 0.18 2.06
N ILE A 25 -8.28 1.39 1.54
CA ILE A 25 -7.94 2.62 2.27
C ILE A 25 -9.20 3.40 2.64
N ASP A 26 -9.10 4.19 3.69
CA ASP A 26 -10.17 5.09 4.12
C ASP A 26 -10.38 6.21 3.09
N ASP A 27 -11.61 6.73 2.99
CA ASP A 27 -11.95 7.83 2.09
C ASP A 27 -11.23 9.12 2.44
N THR A 28 -10.81 9.27 3.69
CA THR A 28 -10.00 10.41 4.16
C THR A 28 -8.53 10.29 3.79
N HIS A 29 -8.07 9.12 3.35
CA HIS A 29 -6.68 8.94 2.96
C HIS A 29 -6.38 9.73 1.68
N PRO A 30 -5.28 10.52 1.62
CA PRO A 30 -4.98 11.39 0.46
C PRO A 30 -4.97 10.67 -0.90
N LEU A 31 -4.57 9.40 -0.94
CA LEU A 31 -4.55 8.61 -2.18
C LEU A 31 -5.94 8.11 -2.61
N SER A 32 -6.98 8.22 -1.78
CA SER A 32 -8.34 7.73 -2.13
C SER A 32 -8.90 8.43 -3.35
N GLY A 33 -8.66 9.73 -3.48
CA GLY A 33 -9.10 10.57 -4.59
C GLY A 33 -8.23 10.51 -5.85
N VAL A 34 -7.12 9.77 -5.86
CA VAL A 34 -6.24 9.64 -7.04
C VAL A 34 -6.84 8.66 -8.03
N ASN A 35 -7.36 9.13 -9.15
CA ASN A 35 -8.05 8.31 -10.15
C ASN A 35 -7.66 8.69 -11.59
N GLY A 36 -7.97 7.80 -12.54
CA GLY A 36 -7.79 8.04 -13.97
C GLY A 36 -6.33 8.23 -14.36
N VAL A 37 -6.01 9.35 -15.00
CA VAL A 37 -4.66 9.67 -15.50
C VAL A 37 -3.73 10.25 -14.43
N PHE A 38 -4.26 10.49 -13.24
CA PHE A 38 -3.50 11.09 -12.15
C PHE A 38 -2.68 10.04 -11.38
N ASN A 39 -1.52 10.46 -10.94
CA ASN A 39 -0.64 9.71 -10.06
C ASN A 39 -0.45 10.47 -8.76
N GLY A 40 -0.28 9.74 -7.67
CA GLY A 40 0.03 10.29 -6.36
C GLY A 40 1.17 9.53 -5.71
N VAL A 41 2.10 10.25 -5.12
CA VAL A 41 3.13 9.71 -4.22
C VAL A 41 2.90 10.33 -2.86
N PHE A 42 2.52 9.51 -1.90
CA PHE A 42 2.30 9.92 -0.52
C PHE A 42 3.52 9.55 0.33
N LEU A 43 4.04 10.51 1.05
CA LEU A 43 5.19 10.36 1.93
C LEU A 43 4.80 10.68 3.37
N ARG A 44 5.26 9.86 4.30
CA ARG A 44 5.16 10.13 5.72
C ARG A 44 6.55 10.18 6.34
N GLY A 45 6.97 11.37 6.72
CA GLY A 45 8.27 11.61 7.33
C GLY A 45 8.15 11.92 8.81
N ASN A 46 9.21 11.63 9.56
CA ASN A 46 9.27 11.88 11.01
C ASN A 46 9.32 13.37 11.37
N VAL A 47 9.82 14.23 10.48
CA VAL A 47 9.94 15.68 10.68
C VAL A 47 8.99 16.44 9.78
N LEU A 48 8.93 16.06 8.50
CA LEU A 48 8.04 16.70 7.51
C LEU A 48 6.55 16.42 7.80
N GLY A 49 6.24 15.28 8.44
CA GLY A 49 4.87 14.80 8.52
C GLY A 49 4.40 14.22 7.19
N ASP A 50 3.13 14.40 6.89
CA ASP A 50 2.51 13.90 5.67
C ASP A 50 2.70 14.89 4.52
N ALA A 51 3.19 14.40 3.39
CA ALA A 51 3.34 15.15 2.15
C ALA A 51 2.84 14.32 0.97
N MET A 52 2.29 14.99 -0.04
CA MET A 52 1.81 14.31 -1.25
C MET A 52 2.25 15.08 -2.49
N PHE A 53 2.78 14.31 -3.46
CA PHE A 53 3.00 14.78 -4.83
C PHE A 53 1.88 14.21 -5.69
N TYR A 54 1.20 15.08 -6.42
CA TYR A 54 0.04 14.72 -7.23
C TYR A 54 0.09 15.40 -8.59
N GLY A 55 -0.18 14.67 -9.64
CA GLY A 55 -0.20 15.23 -10.99
C GLY A 55 -0.52 14.21 -12.08
N SER A 56 -0.68 14.69 -13.30
CA SER A 56 -0.84 13.85 -14.48
C SER A 56 0.50 13.23 -14.86
N GLY A 57 0.65 11.93 -14.63
CA GLY A 57 1.86 11.18 -15.00
C GLY A 57 1.82 10.68 -16.44
N ALA A 58 0.63 10.30 -16.91
CA ALA A 58 0.41 9.78 -18.26
C ALA A 58 -0.17 10.85 -19.20
N GLY A 59 0.15 10.72 -20.48
CA GLY A 59 -0.40 11.56 -21.54
C GLY A 59 0.68 12.34 -22.30
N LYS A 60 0.38 12.64 -23.58
CA LYS A 60 1.33 13.29 -24.50
C LYS A 60 1.86 14.63 -23.97
N LEU A 61 0.97 15.49 -23.50
CA LEU A 61 1.37 16.84 -23.03
C LEU A 61 2.07 16.82 -21.68
N PRO A 62 1.60 16.12 -20.64
CA PRO A 62 2.32 16.01 -19.37
C PRO A 62 3.72 15.45 -19.53
N THR A 63 3.89 14.39 -20.33
CA THR A 63 5.21 13.81 -20.59
C THR A 63 6.12 14.78 -21.32
N ALA A 64 5.63 15.44 -22.37
CA ALA A 64 6.41 16.44 -23.10
C ALA A 64 6.79 17.63 -22.21
N SER A 65 5.90 18.09 -21.34
CA SER A 65 6.20 19.16 -20.38
C SER A 65 7.33 18.79 -19.41
N ALA A 66 7.33 17.56 -18.91
CA ALA A 66 8.38 17.08 -18.00
C ALA A 66 9.76 17.04 -18.72
N VAL A 67 9.81 16.50 -19.94
CA VAL A 67 11.04 16.46 -20.74
C VAL A 67 11.55 17.87 -21.03
N VAL A 68 10.67 18.79 -21.42
CA VAL A 68 11.07 20.20 -21.68
C VAL A 68 11.56 20.87 -20.40
N ALA A 69 10.93 20.59 -19.25
CA ALA A 69 11.37 21.14 -17.98
C ALA A 69 12.81 20.69 -17.63
N ASP A 70 13.14 19.42 -17.85
CA ASP A 70 14.47 18.88 -17.62
C ASP A 70 15.52 19.52 -18.59
N VAL A 71 15.15 19.72 -19.84
CA VAL A 71 16.04 20.41 -20.82
C VAL A 71 16.30 21.86 -20.39
N VAL A 72 15.25 22.58 -19.95
CA VAL A 72 15.40 23.96 -19.45
C VAL A 72 16.26 24.00 -18.19
N ASP A 73 16.06 23.06 -17.27
CA ASP A 73 16.86 22.97 -16.04
C ASP A 73 18.34 22.72 -16.38
N MET A 74 18.60 21.76 -17.26
CA MET A 74 19.98 21.46 -17.72
C MET A 74 20.63 22.65 -18.38
N THR A 75 19.91 23.45 -19.18
CA THR A 75 20.47 24.66 -19.82
C THR A 75 20.79 25.77 -18.84
N LYS A 76 20.05 25.88 -17.74
CA LYS A 76 20.31 26.84 -16.65
C LYS A 76 21.52 26.45 -15.77
N HIS A 77 21.80 25.16 -15.71
CA HIS A 77 22.87 24.62 -14.88
C HIS A 77 24.07 24.10 -15.69
N GLN A 78 24.34 24.73 -16.84
CA GLN A 78 25.53 24.39 -17.64
C GLN A 78 26.79 24.53 -16.83
N ASN A 79 27.68 23.52 -16.94
CA ASN A 79 28.94 23.44 -16.20
C ASN A 79 28.80 23.34 -14.66
N THR A 80 27.60 23.09 -14.17
CA THR A 80 27.34 22.81 -12.77
C THR A 80 27.04 21.32 -12.59
N ASN A 81 27.80 20.64 -11.74
CA ASN A 81 27.50 19.25 -11.41
C ASN A 81 26.53 19.22 -10.21
N ILE A 82 25.28 18.81 -10.46
CA ILE A 82 24.33 18.54 -9.37
C ILE A 82 24.67 17.15 -8.84
N TYR A 83 25.40 17.14 -7.73
CA TYR A 83 25.86 15.89 -7.12
C TYR A 83 24.70 15.16 -6.45
N ILE A 84 24.48 13.90 -6.85
CA ILE A 84 23.55 12.98 -6.19
C ILE A 84 24.39 11.92 -5.49
N ASP A 85 24.31 11.89 -4.17
CA ASP A 85 25.04 10.90 -3.36
C ASP A 85 24.24 9.60 -3.28
N TRP A 86 24.57 8.65 -4.15
CA TRP A 86 24.06 7.29 -4.08
C TRP A 86 24.96 6.45 -3.18
N LYS A 87 24.43 6.06 -2.04
CA LYS A 87 25.15 5.16 -1.14
C LYS A 87 25.21 3.75 -1.71
N PRO A 88 26.38 3.07 -1.67
CA PRO A 88 26.54 1.73 -2.22
C PRO A 88 25.97 0.63 -1.33
N GLU A 89 25.51 0.96 -0.13
CA GLU A 89 24.98 -0.01 0.82
C GLU A 89 23.66 -0.62 0.31
N LYS A 90 23.57 -1.94 0.38
CA LYS A 90 22.33 -2.64 0.08
C LYS A 90 21.38 -2.54 1.28
N LEU A 91 20.14 -2.17 1.01
CA LEU A 91 19.08 -2.22 2.02
C LEU A 91 18.71 -3.67 2.31
N THR A 92 18.48 -3.97 3.59
CA THR A 92 17.90 -5.25 4.01
C THR A 92 16.39 -5.20 3.83
N LEU A 93 15.85 -6.13 3.06
CA LEU A 93 14.41 -6.26 2.89
C LEU A 93 13.85 -7.30 3.86
N VAL A 94 12.72 -6.97 4.46
CA VAL A 94 11.89 -7.93 5.17
C VAL A 94 11.28 -8.88 4.15
N SER A 95 11.23 -10.17 4.44
CA SER A 95 10.59 -11.14 3.55
C SER A 95 9.09 -10.84 3.43
N TYR A 96 8.46 -11.29 2.34
CA TYR A 96 7.02 -11.16 2.17
C TYR A 96 6.27 -11.82 3.34
N ASP A 97 6.68 -13.01 3.73
CA ASP A 97 6.04 -13.79 4.79
C ASP A 97 6.07 -13.09 6.15
N ASP A 98 7.10 -12.30 6.41
CA ASP A 98 7.29 -11.56 7.66
C ASP A 98 6.68 -10.15 7.61
N SER A 99 6.14 -9.72 6.46
CA SER A 99 5.48 -8.41 6.33
C SER A 99 4.21 -8.38 7.17
N VAL A 100 4.05 -7.35 7.98
CA VAL A 100 2.89 -7.19 8.88
C VAL A 100 1.84 -6.31 8.23
N ASN A 101 0.61 -6.83 8.16
CA ASN A 101 -0.57 -6.13 7.65
C ASN A 101 -1.81 -6.54 8.47
N SER A 102 -2.86 -5.73 8.43
CA SER A 102 -4.21 -6.14 8.80
C SER A 102 -5.03 -6.41 7.54
N PHE A 103 -6.08 -7.22 7.67
CA PHE A 103 -6.83 -7.72 6.52
C PHE A 103 -8.33 -7.52 6.71
N PHE A 104 -9.00 -7.12 5.64
CA PHE A 104 -10.42 -7.32 5.44
C PHE A 104 -10.61 -8.66 4.75
N VAL A 105 -11.46 -9.53 5.32
CA VAL A 105 -11.66 -10.92 4.86
C VAL A 105 -13.15 -11.16 4.64
N ARG A 106 -13.51 -11.72 3.48
CA ARG A 106 -14.86 -12.26 3.22
C ARG A 106 -14.85 -13.78 3.33
N THR A 107 -15.88 -14.32 3.96
CA THR A 107 -16.01 -15.76 4.24
C THR A 107 -17.48 -16.17 4.32
N ASP A 108 -17.76 -17.43 4.07
CA ASP A 108 -19.01 -18.12 4.34
C ASP A 108 -18.88 -19.16 5.47
N SER A 109 -17.69 -19.27 6.07
CA SER A 109 -17.46 -20.18 7.20
C SER A 109 -18.21 -19.71 8.44
N PRO A 110 -18.72 -20.62 9.29
CA PRO A 110 -19.40 -20.26 10.54
C PRO A 110 -18.55 -19.33 11.42
N LYS A 111 -19.19 -18.34 12.06
CA LYS A 111 -18.47 -17.40 12.97
C LYS A 111 -17.68 -18.11 14.05
N SER A 112 -18.20 -19.24 14.56
CA SER A 112 -17.47 -20.06 15.57
C SER A 112 -16.15 -20.61 15.06
N GLU A 113 -16.07 -20.97 13.77
CA GLU A 113 -14.81 -21.43 13.16
C GLU A 113 -13.83 -20.28 12.95
N VAL A 114 -14.34 -19.13 12.51
CA VAL A 114 -13.54 -17.92 12.37
C VAL A 114 -12.94 -17.51 13.72
N GLU A 115 -13.74 -17.48 14.78
CA GLU A 115 -13.26 -17.12 16.12
C GLU A 115 -12.29 -18.16 16.71
N ALA A 116 -12.47 -19.43 16.39
CA ALA A 116 -11.52 -20.47 16.81
C ALA A 116 -10.15 -20.29 16.15
N VAL A 117 -10.08 -19.72 14.93
CA VAL A 117 -8.85 -19.54 14.15
C VAL A 117 -8.23 -18.17 14.37
N PHE A 118 -9.02 -17.10 14.29
CA PHE A 118 -8.55 -15.71 14.33
C PHE A 118 -8.66 -15.06 15.71
N GLY A 119 -9.44 -15.66 16.62
CA GLY A 119 -9.82 -15.05 17.88
C GLY A 119 -10.97 -14.07 17.70
N HIS A 120 -11.10 -13.12 18.62
CA HIS A 120 -12.10 -12.07 18.50
C HIS A 120 -11.80 -11.16 17.31
N VAL A 121 -12.79 -10.97 16.44
CA VAL A 121 -12.69 -10.13 15.23
C VAL A 121 -13.90 -9.22 15.11
N ASP A 122 -13.73 -8.08 14.43
CA ASP A 122 -14.82 -7.16 14.14
C ASP A 122 -15.57 -7.60 12.88
N TYR A 123 -16.81 -8.04 13.02
CA TYR A 123 -17.65 -8.47 11.91
C TYR A 123 -18.33 -7.30 11.21
N ILE A 124 -18.46 -7.46 9.90
CA ILE A 124 -19.24 -6.60 9.01
C ILE A 124 -20.30 -7.50 8.38
N GLU A 125 -21.55 -7.24 8.73
CA GLU A 125 -22.72 -8.02 8.28
C GLU A 125 -23.38 -7.38 7.05
N ASP A 126 -24.30 -8.10 6.42
CA ASP A 126 -25.13 -7.63 5.28
C ASP A 126 -24.30 -7.22 4.04
N VAL A 127 -23.20 -7.89 3.80
CA VAL A 127 -22.37 -7.63 2.61
C VAL A 127 -22.94 -8.34 1.38
N VAL A 128 -23.22 -9.63 1.50
CA VAL A 128 -23.82 -10.51 0.48
C VAL A 128 -24.58 -11.64 1.20
N ASP A 129 -25.69 -12.11 0.66
CA ASP A 129 -26.44 -13.24 1.22
C ASP A 129 -25.56 -14.48 1.38
N GLY A 130 -25.56 -15.06 2.58
CA GLY A 130 -24.76 -16.23 2.92
C GLY A 130 -23.28 -15.96 3.18
N GLU A 131 -22.86 -14.72 3.13
CA GLU A 131 -21.48 -14.31 3.41
C GLU A 131 -21.45 -13.20 4.47
N TYR A 132 -20.34 -13.09 5.15
CA TYR A 132 -20.03 -11.93 5.96
C TYR A 132 -18.53 -11.58 5.85
N ALA A 133 -18.17 -10.44 6.36
CA ALA A 133 -16.79 -10.02 6.38
C ALA A 133 -16.34 -9.75 7.81
N PHE A 134 -15.04 -9.77 8.01
CA PHE A 134 -14.41 -9.35 9.25
C PHE A 134 -13.07 -8.66 8.99
N THR A 135 -12.61 -7.91 9.97
CA THR A 135 -11.26 -7.34 9.95
C THR A 135 -10.38 -8.02 10.99
N THR A 136 -9.12 -8.23 10.62
CA THR A 136 -8.12 -8.79 11.55
C THR A 136 -7.35 -7.65 12.21
N GLY A 137 -6.73 -7.94 13.34
CA GLY A 137 -5.59 -7.16 13.83
C GLY A 137 -4.36 -7.34 12.93
N ASP A 138 -3.28 -6.64 13.28
CA ASP A 138 -1.99 -6.77 12.61
C ASP A 138 -1.43 -8.18 12.81
N MET A 139 -1.00 -8.78 11.70
CA MET A 139 -0.33 -10.09 11.70
C MET A 139 0.59 -10.20 10.48
N THR A 140 1.50 -11.17 10.50
CA THR A 140 2.36 -11.44 9.34
C THR A 140 1.56 -12.07 8.21
N GLU A 141 2.02 -11.92 6.96
CA GLU A 141 1.41 -12.58 5.80
C GLU A 141 1.40 -14.11 5.97
N LYS A 142 2.44 -14.66 6.57
CA LYS A 142 2.53 -16.08 6.89
C LYS A 142 1.47 -16.50 7.89
N ASP A 143 1.36 -15.79 9.04
CA ASP A 143 0.35 -16.11 10.06
C ASP A 143 -1.05 -16.01 9.48
N PHE A 144 -1.30 -15.00 8.64
CA PHE A 144 -2.57 -14.89 7.94
C PHE A 144 -2.81 -16.10 7.03
N ALA A 145 -1.83 -16.49 6.20
CA ALA A 145 -1.96 -17.62 5.30
C ALA A 145 -2.23 -18.94 6.05
N ASP A 146 -1.52 -19.18 7.15
CA ASP A 146 -1.68 -20.36 8.00
C ASP A 146 -3.07 -20.42 8.67
N LYS A 147 -3.63 -19.27 9.06
CA LYS A 147 -4.98 -19.14 9.59
C LYS A 147 -6.04 -19.29 8.51
N ALA A 148 -5.88 -18.58 7.40
CA ALA A 148 -6.81 -18.57 6.28
C ALA A 148 -7.00 -19.96 5.65
N SER A 149 -5.99 -20.83 5.72
CA SER A 149 -6.09 -22.22 5.23
C SER A 149 -7.06 -23.10 6.04
N LYS A 150 -7.52 -22.64 7.20
CA LYS A 150 -8.41 -23.39 8.11
C LYS A 150 -9.89 -23.02 7.98
N ILE A 151 -10.20 -22.01 7.21
CA ILE A 151 -11.58 -21.54 6.91
C ILE A 151 -11.74 -21.32 5.42
N ASN A 152 -12.97 -21.16 4.94
CA ASN A 152 -13.20 -20.80 3.54
C ASN A 152 -13.08 -19.28 3.34
N VAL A 153 -11.95 -18.81 2.85
CA VAL A 153 -11.73 -17.41 2.51
C VAL A 153 -12.13 -17.15 1.06
N ILE A 154 -13.23 -16.44 0.84
CA ILE A 154 -13.71 -16.06 -0.49
C ILE A 154 -12.84 -14.97 -1.09
N ASN A 155 -12.50 -13.97 -0.29
CA ASN A 155 -11.60 -12.87 -0.71
C ASN A 155 -10.92 -12.23 0.49
N ARG A 156 -9.77 -11.63 0.26
CA ARG A 156 -9.05 -10.82 1.24
C ARG A 156 -8.45 -9.58 0.61
N ILE A 157 -8.37 -8.51 1.39
CA ILE A 157 -7.70 -7.26 1.01
C ILE A 157 -6.94 -6.72 2.22
N ARG A 158 -5.79 -6.13 2.01
CA ARG A 158 -5.02 -5.43 3.05
C ARG A 158 -5.66 -4.09 3.40
N LEU A 159 -5.53 -3.71 4.68
CA LEU A 159 -6.02 -2.44 5.22
C LEU A 159 -4.87 -1.46 5.42
#